data_0415ce82001222c1c3cf2f151d7f808b
#
_entry.id   0415ce82001222c1c3cf2f151d7f808b
#
_cell.length_a   1.000
_cell.length_b   1.000
_cell.length_c   1.000
_cell.angle_alpha   90.00
_cell.angle_beta   90.00
_cell.angle_gamma   90.00
#
_symmetry.space_group_name_H-M   'P 1'
#
loop_
_entity.id
_entity.type
_entity.pdbx_description
1 polymer ?
#
loop_
_entity_poly.entity_id
_entity_poly.type
_entity_poly.pdbx_seq_one_letter_code
_entity_poly.pdbx_strand_id
1 'polypeptide(L)'
;MTSLHSKPLALKNVTVTDSFWRTEQELVRTAVIPYQWNALNDNVPGAAPSYCMHNFKAAAAQNKRKDTQGKAFVPPKYTFRGFEALPEDPANPDPDKFYGFVFQDTDFSKWVEAVGYSLAHHPDPALEQTADQAIDIVCAAQLDNGYLDTYYILNGMDRAFTNLRDHHELYCLGHLVEGAVAYYQGTGKDKLLKAACRFADYVDERFGRKPGQLRGYPGHEIAEMALVRLYEVTGEQRYLDLAEYFVTERGRQPYIFDIQADENAKRDADANYKPNTDPNRYAYHQANKPAT
;
A
#
# COMPACT_ATOMS: atom_id res chain seq x y z
N MET A 1 -17.94 -27.23 22.28
CA MET A 1 -17.59 -25.96 22.96
C MET A 1 -17.85 -24.86 21.94
N THR A 2 -18.84 -24.03 22.13
CA THR A 2 -19.07 -22.84 21.32
C THR A 2 -17.96 -21.86 21.64
N SER A 3 -17.07 -21.67 20.69
CA SER A 3 -15.99 -20.68 20.77
C SER A 3 -16.66 -19.30 20.90
N LEU A 4 -16.49 -18.65 22.05
CA LEU A 4 -16.88 -17.25 22.25
C LEU A 4 -15.92 -16.37 21.46
N HIS A 5 -16.25 -16.12 20.18
CA HIS A 5 -15.50 -15.15 19.41
C HIS A 5 -16.02 -13.75 19.74
N SER A 6 -15.14 -12.91 20.23
CA SER A 6 -15.43 -11.47 20.32
C SER A 6 -15.55 -10.92 18.91
N LYS A 7 -16.57 -10.12 18.65
CA LYS A 7 -16.73 -9.41 17.37
C LYS A 7 -16.62 -7.91 17.62
N PRO A 8 -15.90 -7.16 16.77
CA PRO A 8 -15.87 -5.71 16.87
C PRO A 8 -17.28 -5.13 16.65
N LEU A 9 -17.61 -4.08 17.36
CA LEU A 9 -18.82 -3.32 17.11
C LEU A 9 -18.65 -2.51 15.82
N ALA A 10 -19.72 -2.36 15.05
CA ALA A 10 -19.71 -1.43 13.94
C ALA A 10 -19.49 0.00 14.46
N LEU A 11 -18.57 0.74 13.84
CA LEU A 11 -18.19 2.10 14.28
C LEU A 11 -19.40 3.02 14.48
N LYS A 12 -20.37 2.99 13.56
CA LYS A 12 -21.63 3.76 13.65
C LYS A 12 -22.48 3.49 14.90
N ASN A 13 -22.20 2.40 15.62
CA ASN A 13 -22.89 2.01 16.84
C ASN A 13 -22.14 2.44 18.12
N VAL A 14 -21.00 3.10 17.96
CA VAL A 14 -20.17 3.57 19.08
C VAL A 14 -20.13 5.10 19.06
N THR A 15 -20.48 5.73 20.16
CA THR A 15 -20.43 7.20 20.30
C THR A 15 -19.47 7.57 21.41
N VAL A 16 -18.49 8.41 21.10
CA VAL A 16 -17.61 9.00 22.10
C VAL A 16 -18.32 10.14 22.78
N THR A 17 -18.43 10.09 24.11
CA THR A 17 -19.19 11.06 24.89
C THR A 17 -18.34 11.97 25.77
N ASP A 18 -17.08 11.60 26.05
CA ASP A 18 -16.19 12.45 26.82
C ASP A 18 -15.72 13.69 26.03
N SER A 19 -15.38 14.75 26.72
CA SER A 19 -15.06 16.04 26.09
C SER A 19 -13.68 16.02 25.39
N PHE A 20 -12.71 15.28 25.94
CA PHE A 20 -11.36 15.24 25.38
C PHE A 20 -11.36 14.56 24.01
N TRP A 21 -11.80 13.29 23.93
CA TRP A 21 -11.80 12.57 22.67
C TRP A 21 -12.75 13.15 21.60
N ARG A 22 -13.86 13.77 22.03
CA ARG A 22 -14.71 14.51 21.08
C ARG A 22 -14.00 15.70 20.47
N THR A 23 -13.21 16.43 21.27
CA THR A 23 -12.41 17.56 20.76
C THR A 23 -11.36 17.07 19.78
N GLU A 24 -10.66 15.96 20.06
CA GLU A 24 -9.67 15.38 19.18
C GLU A 24 -10.30 14.86 17.87
N GLN A 25 -11.44 14.19 17.93
CA GLN A 25 -12.16 13.76 16.73
C GLN A 25 -12.57 14.95 15.85
N GLU A 26 -13.06 16.03 16.48
CA GLU A 26 -13.45 17.25 15.75
C GLU A 26 -12.22 17.94 15.11
N LEU A 27 -11.10 18.00 15.81
CA LEU A 27 -9.85 18.54 15.29
C LEU A 27 -9.38 17.73 14.07
N VAL A 28 -9.37 16.39 14.16
CA VAL A 28 -9.02 15.53 13.03
C VAL A 28 -9.94 15.77 11.84
N ARG A 29 -11.26 15.81 12.08
CA ARG A 29 -12.26 15.99 11.02
C ARG A 29 -12.13 17.36 10.33
N THR A 30 -12.00 18.43 11.11
CA THR A 30 -12.12 19.80 10.57
C THR A 30 -10.80 20.43 10.16
N ALA A 31 -9.68 19.97 10.72
CA ALA A 31 -8.36 20.53 10.45
C ALA A 31 -7.39 19.51 9.80
N VAL A 32 -7.23 18.33 10.42
CA VAL A 32 -6.17 17.39 9.99
C VAL A 32 -6.48 16.77 8.63
N ILE A 33 -7.67 16.23 8.43
CA ILE A 33 -8.07 15.60 7.16
C ILE A 33 -7.99 16.59 5.97
N PRO A 34 -8.54 17.82 6.06
CA PRO A 34 -8.41 18.81 4.99
C PRO A 34 -6.96 19.27 4.74
N TYR A 35 -6.18 19.46 5.80
CA TYR A 35 -4.77 19.81 5.68
C TYR A 35 -3.96 18.71 4.97
N GLN A 36 -4.14 17.46 5.40
CA GLN A 36 -3.50 16.30 4.79
C GLN A 36 -3.86 16.17 3.30
N TRP A 37 -5.14 16.40 2.93
CA TRP A 37 -5.53 16.39 1.53
C TRP A 37 -4.76 17.43 0.70
N ASN A 38 -4.58 18.64 1.24
CA ASN A 38 -3.77 19.66 0.58
C ASN A 38 -2.30 19.22 0.48
N ALA A 39 -1.74 18.59 1.51
CA ALA A 39 -0.37 18.07 1.50
C ALA A 39 -0.17 16.97 0.46
N LEU A 40 -1.11 16.02 0.33
CA LEU A 40 -1.06 14.95 -0.67
C LEU A 40 -1.11 15.48 -2.12
N ASN A 41 -1.67 16.67 -2.33
CA ASN A 41 -1.74 17.36 -3.62
C ASN A 41 -0.68 18.45 -3.80
N ASP A 42 0.31 18.52 -2.90
CA ASP A 42 1.42 19.49 -2.95
C ASP A 42 0.95 20.96 -2.89
N ASN A 43 -0.20 21.20 -2.22
CA ASN A 43 -0.85 22.52 -2.13
C ASN A 43 -0.60 23.26 -0.82
N VAL A 44 0.34 22.81 0.02
CA VAL A 44 0.68 23.47 1.30
C VAL A 44 1.86 24.42 1.08
N PRO A 45 1.67 25.74 1.18
CA PRO A 45 2.75 26.69 0.99
C PRO A 45 3.89 26.49 2.00
N GLY A 46 5.12 26.41 1.49
CA GLY A 46 6.32 26.24 2.32
C GLY A 46 6.58 24.83 2.85
N ALA A 47 5.71 23.87 2.59
CA ALA A 47 5.97 22.46 2.85
C ALA A 47 6.74 21.79 1.69
N ALA A 48 7.53 20.77 2.00
CA ALA A 48 8.09 19.90 0.96
C ALA A 48 6.97 19.14 0.24
N PRO A 49 7.07 18.92 -1.07
CA PRO A 49 6.08 18.15 -1.82
C PRO A 49 5.98 16.71 -1.33
N SER A 50 4.76 16.19 -1.25
CA SER A 50 4.48 14.78 -0.97
C SER A 50 4.65 13.89 -2.20
N TYR A 51 4.30 14.41 -3.37
CA TYR A 51 4.19 13.68 -4.64
C TYR A 51 3.20 12.50 -4.63
N CYS A 52 2.44 12.27 -3.56
CA CYS A 52 1.55 11.12 -3.47
C CYS A 52 0.51 11.10 -4.59
N MET A 53 -0.30 12.16 -4.72
CA MET A 53 -1.32 12.23 -5.77
C MET A 53 -0.71 12.48 -7.16
N HIS A 54 0.50 13.05 -7.24
CA HIS A 54 1.28 13.12 -8.48
C HIS A 54 1.54 11.72 -9.04
N ASN A 55 2.07 10.80 -8.21
CA ASN A 55 2.41 9.44 -8.62
C ASN A 55 1.19 8.66 -9.14
N PHE A 56 0.05 8.74 -8.46
CA PHE A 56 -1.18 8.12 -8.94
C PHE A 56 -1.67 8.72 -10.27
N LYS A 57 -1.61 10.04 -10.43
CA LYS A 57 -1.97 10.71 -11.70
C LYS A 57 -1.04 10.30 -12.84
N ALA A 58 0.27 10.21 -12.57
CA ALA A 58 1.26 9.75 -13.55
C ALA A 58 1.01 8.29 -13.98
N ALA A 59 0.74 7.40 -13.02
CA ALA A 59 0.43 6.00 -13.30
C ALA A 59 -0.89 5.85 -14.09
N ALA A 60 -1.93 6.60 -13.73
CA ALA A 60 -3.19 6.62 -14.48
C ALA A 60 -2.99 7.14 -15.92
N ALA A 61 -2.17 8.18 -16.10
CA ALA A 61 -1.82 8.69 -17.43
C ALA A 61 -1.03 7.67 -18.26
N GLN A 62 -0.12 6.92 -17.62
CA GLN A 62 0.61 5.82 -18.26
C GLN A 62 -0.34 4.72 -18.73
N ASN A 63 -1.31 4.30 -17.90
CA ASN A 63 -2.31 3.31 -18.30
C ASN A 63 -3.11 3.80 -19.51
N LYS A 64 -3.56 5.05 -19.50
CA LYS A 64 -4.26 5.65 -20.66
C LYS A 64 -3.40 5.67 -21.93
N ARG A 65 -2.09 5.97 -21.79
CA ARG A 65 -1.16 5.88 -22.93
C ARG A 65 -1.03 4.45 -23.45
N LYS A 66 -0.93 3.47 -22.57
CA LYS A 66 -0.91 2.03 -22.92
C LYS A 66 -2.14 1.64 -23.73
N ASP A 67 -3.34 2.03 -23.27
CA ASP A 67 -4.59 1.73 -23.96
C ASP A 67 -4.67 2.39 -25.33
N THR A 68 -4.20 3.62 -25.45
CA THR A 68 -4.23 4.40 -26.72
C THR A 68 -3.22 3.88 -27.72
N GLN A 69 -2.01 3.53 -27.29
CA GLN A 69 -0.90 3.09 -28.14
C GLN A 69 -0.93 1.58 -28.43
N GLY A 70 -1.63 0.81 -27.60
CA GLY A 70 -1.73 -0.64 -27.75
C GLY A 70 -0.34 -1.30 -27.85
N LYS A 71 -0.09 -2.03 -28.94
CA LYS A 71 1.19 -2.74 -29.16
C LYS A 71 2.42 -1.82 -29.31
N ALA A 72 2.22 -0.53 -29.57
CA ALA A 72 3.31 0.43 -29.69
C ALA A 72 3.78 0.97 -28.33
N PHE A 73 3.02 0.73 -27.27
CA PHE A 73 3.40 1.14 -25.93
C PHE A 73 4.65 0.38 -25.47
N VAL A 74 5.65 1.14 -25.05
CA VAL A 74 6.88 0.59 -24.44
C VAL A 74 6.80 0.81 -22.94
N PRO A 75 6.66 -0.26 -22.14
CA PRO A 75 6.63 -0.12 -20.70
C PRO A 75 7.96 0.39 -20.14
N PRO A 76 7.95 1.14 -19.04
CA PRO A 76 9.19 1.55 -18.39
C PRO A 76 10.03 0.32 -18.01
N LYS A 77 11.35 0.45 -18.18
CA LYS A 77 12.32 -0.48 -17.60
C LYS A 77 12.79 0.05 -16.28
N TYR A 78 12.94 -0.85 -15.32
CA TYR A 78 13.36 -0.47 -13.99
C TYR A 78 14.66 0.32 -14.00
N THR A 79 14.61 1.44 -13.31
CA THR A 79 15.79 2.25 -13.02
C THR A 79 15.82 2.51 -11.52
N PHE A 80 16.90 2.08 -10.87
CA PHE A 80 17.05 2.32 -9.43
C PHE A 80 17.20 3.83 -9.17
N ARG A 81 16.33 4.36 -8.32
CA ARG A 81 16.29 5.78 -7.95
C ARG A 81 16.51 6.03 -6.46
N GLY A 82 17.02 5.02 -5.74
CA GLY A 82 17.15 5.06 -4.29
C GLY A 82 15.84 4.74 -3.55
N PHE A 83 15.90 4.81 -2.23
CA PHE A 83 14.77 4.65 -1.34
C PHE A 83 13.79 5.83 -1.42
N GLU A 84 14.33 7.02 -1.72
CA GLU A 84 13.60 8.24 -2.00
C GLU A 84 14.04 8.80 -3.36
N ALA A 85 13.08 8.98 -4.24
CA ALA A 85 13.29 9.59 -5.55
C ALA A 85 12.94 11.08 -5.50
N LEU A 86 13.90 11.94 -5.81
CA LEU A 86 13.68 13.38 -5.89
C LEU A 86 13.75 13.84 -7.35
N PRO A 87 12.99 14.88 -7.73
CA PRO A 87 13.09 15.47 -9.07
C PRO A 87 14.44 16.17 -9.26
N GLU A 88 14.97 16.12 -10.49
CA GLU A 88 16.18 16.85 -10.87
C GLU A 88 15.97 18.38 -10.80
N ASP A 89 14.76 18.83 -11.17
CA ASP A 89 14.28 20.21 -10.99
C ASP A 89 13.03 20.19 -10.08
N PRO A 90 13.15 20.56 -8.80
CA PRO A 90 12.02 20.60 -7.88
C PRO A 90 10.88 21.56 -8.29
N ALA A 91 11.18 22.58 -9.10
CA ALA A 91 10.18 23.51 -9.58
C ALA A 91 9.35 22.96 -10.74
N ASN A 92 9.89 21.98 -11.48
CA ASN A 92 9.25 21.36 -12.64
C ASN A 92 9.44 19.84 -12.60
N PRO A 93 8.79 19.12 -11.67
CA PRO A 93 8.86 17.66 -11.63
C PRO A 93 8.30 17.08 -12.94
N ASP A 94 8.98 16.07 -13.47
CA ASP A 94 8.52 15.35 -14.68
C ASP A 94 7.17 14.68 -14.40
N PRO A 95 6.10 14.99 -15.14
CA PRO A 95 4.75 14.48 -14.89
C PRO A 95 4.62 12.97 -15.07
N ASP A 96 5.61 12.32 -15.67
CA ASP A 96 5.60 10.89 -16.00
C ASP A 96 6.51 10.05 -15.07
N LYS A 97 7.21 10.68 -14.12
CA LYS A 97 8.13 10.00 -13.21
C LYS A 97 7.54 9.86 -11.81
N PHE A 98 7.98 8.81 -11.12
CA PHE A 98 7.74 8.61 -9.69
C PHE A 98 8.65 9.52 -8.87
N TYR A 99 8.10 10.10 -7.77
CA TYR A 99 8.84 10.87 -6.77
C TYR A 99 8.39 10.52 -5.35
N GLY A 100 9.26 10.84 -4.38
CA GLY A 100 9.06 10.52 -2.98
C GLY A 100 9.58 9.14 -2.59
N PHE A 101 9.16 8.66 -1.44
CA PHE A 101 9.57 7.37 -0.88
C PHE A 101 8.92 6.19 -1.61
N VAL A 102 9.60 5.05 -1.64
CA VAL A 102 9.08 3.81 -2.26
C VAL A 102 7.70 3.38 -1.74
N PHE A 103 7.29 3.86 -0.56
CA PHE A 103 5.98 3.63 0.06
C PHE A 103 5.03 4.83 -0.02
N GLN A 104 5.27 5.79 -0.91
CA GLN A 104 4.51 7.05 -0.98
C GLN A 104 3.01 6.85 -1.17
N ASP A 105 2.60 5.78 -1.82
CA ASP A 105 1.19 5.42 -2.03
C ASP A 105 0.41 5.23 -0.73
N THR A 106 1.10 4.90 0.38
CA THR A 106 0.44 4.70 1.67
C THR A 106 -0.11 5.97 2.29
N ASP A 107 0.37 7.14 1.89
CA ASP A 107 -0.11 8.41 2.41
C ASP A 107 -1.57 8.66 1.99
N PHE A 108 -1.93 8.36 0.74
CA PHE A 108 -3.33 8.34 0.31
C PHE A 108 -4.14 7.30 1.10
N SER A 109 -3.60 6.10 1.26
CA SER A 109 -4.30 5.00 1.92
C SER A 109 -4.64 5.33 3.37
N LYS A 110 -3.71 5.91 4.11
CA LYS A 110 -3.92 6.39 5.49
C LYS A 110 -4.90 7.57 5.56
N TRP A 111 -4.83 8.47 4.58
CA TRP A 111 -5.78 9.57 4.51
C TRP A 111 -7.21 9.08 4.28
N VAL A 112 -7.44 8.20 3.31
CA VAL A 112 -8.79 7.68 3.01
C VAL A 112 -9.33 6.80 4.13
N GLU A 113 -8.45 6.14 4.89
CA GLU A 113 -8.82 5.42 6.12
C GLU A 113 -9.40 6.38 7.17
N ALA A 114 -8.71 7.49 7.44
CA ALA A 114 -9.19 8.52 8.35
C ALA A 114 -10.51 9.16 7.86
N VAL A 115 -10.64 9.38 6.56
CA VAL A 115 -11.90 9.86 5.94
C VAL A 115 -13.04 8.85 6.19
N GLY A 116 -12.80 7.56 5.95
CA GLY A 116 -13.80 6.51 6.17
C GLY A 116 -14.29 6.48 7.61
N TYR A 117 -13.39 6.54 8.58
CA TYR A 117 -13.76 6.61 10.00
C TYR A 117 -14.49 7.89 10.37
N SER A 118 -14.09 9.03 9.80
CA SER A 118 -14.78 10.30 10.01
C SER A 118 -16.22 10.27 9.48
N LEU A 119 -16.41 9.79 8.25
CA LEU A 119 -17.74 9.71 7.61
C LEU A 119 -18.66 8.70 8.28
N ALA A 120 -18.14 7.68 8.95
CA ALA A 120 -18.95 6.72 9.72
C ALA A 120 -19.73 7.39 10.85
N HIS A 121 -19.20 8.50 11.43
CA HIS A 121 -19.79 9.22 12.55
C HIS A 121 -20.38 10.57 12.15
N HIS A 122 -19.79 11.22 11.16
CA HIS A 122 -20.12 12.58 10.74
C HIS A 122 -20.28 12.61 9.21
N PRO A 123 -21.49 12.37 8.68
CA PRO A 123 -21.76 12.50 7.26
C PRO A 123 -21.37 13.89 6.74
N ASP A 124 -20.50 13.93 5.73
CA ASP A 124 -20.00 15.14 5.08
C ASP A 124 -19.96 14.92 3.56
N PRO A 125 -20.98 15.38 2.81
CA PRO A 125 -21.05 15.16 1.36
C PRO A 125 -19.88 15.77 0.59
N ALA A 126 -19.30 16.89 1.06
CA ALA A 126 -18.17 17.51 0.39
C ALA A 126 -16.88 16.71 0.56
N LEU A 127 -16.61 16.20 1.78
CA LEU A 127 -15.50 15.33 2.05
C LEU A 127 -15.65 13.99 1.31
N GLU A 128 -16.87 13.41 1.30
CA GLU A 128 -17.16 12.18 0.58
C GLU A 128 -16.92 12.35 -0.94
N GLN A 129 -17.37 13.46 -1.54
CA GLN A 129 -17.11 13.75 -2.94
C GLN A 129 -15.61 13.90 -3.24
N THR A 130 -14.86 14.55 -2.35
CA THR A 130 -13.39 14.67 -2.48
C THR A 130 -12.73 13.31 -2.44
N ALA A 131 -13.13 12.44 -1.53
CA ALA A 131 -12.62 11.09 -1.43
C ALA A 131 -12.97 10.24 -2.66
N ASP A 132 -14.19 10.32 -3.18
CA ASP A 132 -14.59 9.63 -4.39
C ASP A 132 -13.73 10.02 -5.60
N GLN A 133 -13.46 11.31 -5.78
CA GLN A 133 -12.58 11.81 -6.85
C GLN A 133 -11.13 11.31 -6.69
N ALA A 134 -10.62 11.28 -5.46
CA ALA A 134 -9.31 10.73 -5.17
C ALA A 134 -9.25 9.21 -5.47
N ILE A 135 -10.27 8.46 -5.05
CA ILE A 135 -10.43 7.04 -5.33
C ILE A 135 -10.48 6.77 -6.83
N ASP A 136 -11.15 7.64 -7.61
CA ASP A 136 -11.19 7.53 -9.07
C ASP A 136 -9.80 7.60 -9.69
N ILE A 137 -8.95 8.52 -9.23
CA ILE A 137 -7.55 8.66 -9.68
C ILE A 137 -6.74 7.41 -9.31
N VAL A 138 -6.84 6.96 -8.06
CA VAL A 138 -6.12 5.78 -7.57
C VAL A 138 -6.53 4.51 -8.32
N CYS A 139 -7.83 4.29 -8.51
CA CYS A 139 -8.31 3.15 -9.28
C CYS A 139 -7.89 3.20 -10.76
N ALA A 140 -7.76 4.39 -11.36
CA ALA A 140 -7.25 4.54 -12.73
C ALA A 140 -5.75 4.23 -12.86
N ALA A 141 -4.99 4.28 -11.77
CA ALA A 141 -3.58 3.89 -11.72
C ALA A 141 -3.38 2.36 -11.69
N GLN A 142 -4.41 1.60 -11.30
CA GLN A 142 -4.31 0.14 -11.18
C GLN A 142 -4.13 -0.53 -12.55
N LEU A 143 -3.19 -1.47 -12.63
CA LEU A 143 -2.97 -2.27 -13.85
C LEU A 143 -4.11 -3.27 -14.08
N ASP A 144 -4.26 -3.73 -15.34
CA ASP A 144 -5.29 -4.69 -15.74
C ASP A 144 -5.26 -5.99 -14.93
N ASN A 145 -4.05 -6.43 -14.55
CA ASN A 145 -3.82 -7.62 -13.72
C ASN A 145 -4.11 -7.41 -12.22
N GLY A 146 -4.52 -6.23 -11.81
CA GLY A 146 -4.83 -5.90 -10.42
C GLY A 146 -3.69 -5.29 -9.62
N TYR A 147 -2.46 -5.30 -10.11
CA TYR A 147 -1.32 -4.70 -9.39
C TYR A 147 -1.51 -3.18 -9.20
N LEU A 148 -1.19 -2.67 -8.00
CA LEU A 148 -1.30 -1.26 -7.68
C LEU A 148 -0.20 -0.85 -6.68
N ASP A 149 0.92 -0.42 -7.21
CA ASP A 149 2.02 0.23 -6.51
C ASP A 149 2.71 1.13 -7.52
N THR A 150 2.62 2.45 -7.31
CA THR A 150 3.03 3.42 -8.33
C THR A 150 4.54 3.44 -8.52
N TYR A 151 5.33 3.05 -7.50
CA TYR A 151 6.77 2.99 -7.62
C TYR A 151 7.20 2.07 -8.76
N TYR A 152 6.70 0.83 -8.81
CA TYR A 152 7.07 -0.09 -9.88
C TYR A 152 6.31 0.14 -11.18
N ILE A 153 5.06 0.60 -11.11
CA ILE A 153 4.30 0.97 -12.32
C ILE A 153 5.07 2.00 -13.13
N LEU A 154 5.64 3.01 -12.48
CA LEU A 154 6.35 4.11 -13.13
C LEU A 154 7.84 3.85 -13.38
N ASN A 155 8.47 2.97 -12.59
CA ASN A 155 9.91 2.68 -12.72
C ASN A 155 10.22 1.36 -13.42
N GLY A 156 9.26 0.46 -13.58
CA GLY A 156 9.46 -0.82 -14.28
C GLY A 156 9.00 -2.04 -13.50
N MET A 157 7.96 -2.70 -14.00
CA MET A 157 7.33 -3.90 -13.43
C MET A 157 8.22 -5.15 -13.47
N ASP A 158 9.32 -5.11 -14.24
CA ASP A 158 10.30 -6.19 -14.34
C ASP A 158 11.06 -6.45 -13.03
N ARG A 159 10.96 -5.54 -12.08
CA ARG A 159 11.57 -5.65 -10.75
C ARG A 159 10.55 -5.72 -9.60
N ALA A 160 9.25 -5.79 -9.88
CA ALA A 160 8.24 -5.96 -8.83
C ALA A 160 8.52 -7.21 -7.98
N PHE A 161 8.37 -7.09 -6.68
CA PHE A 161 8.62 -8.12 -5.65
C PHE A 161 10.06 -8.67 -5.58
N THR A 162 11.04 -7.95 -6.12
CA THR A 162 12.45 -8.37 -6.06
C THR A 162 13.22 -7.81 -4.86
N ASN A 163 12.63 -6.90 -4.11
CA ASN A 163 13.18 -6.37 -2.84
C ASN A 163 12.07 -6.20 -1.79
N LEU A 164 11.57 -7.31 -1.29
CA LEU A 164 10.46 -7.33 -0.33
C LEU A 164 10.82 -6.65 0.99
N ARG A 165 12.11 -6.66 1.39
CA ARG A 165 12.55 -6.05 2.64
C ARG A 165 12.39 -4.53 2.63
N ASP A 166 12.86 -3.86 1.56
CA ASP A 166 13.06 -2.42 1.57
C ASP A 166 12.06 -1.64 0.69
N HIS A 167 11.45 -2.27 -0.34
CA HIS A 167 10.64 -1.55 -1.31
C HIS A 167 9.14 -1.49 -1.01
N HIS A 168 8.72 -2.10 0.10
CA HIS A 168 7.42 -1.84 0.73
C HIS A 168 6.15 -2.12 -0.11
N GLU A 169 6.20 -2.91 -1.19
CA GLU A 169 5.02 -3.20 -2.03
C GLU A 169 3.87 -3.84 -1.23
N LEU A 170 4.20 -4.86 -0.38
CA LEU A 170 3.19 -5.50 0.46
C LEU A 170 2.74 -4.61 1.62
N TYR A 171 3.56 -3.66 2.06
CA TYR A 171 3.16 -2.59 2.97
C TYR A 171 2.14 -1.65 2.31
N CYS A 172 2.38 -1.28 1.05
CA CYS A 172 1.42 -0.48 0.26
C CYS A 172 0.09 -1.22 0.08
N LEU A 173 0.11 -2.54 -0.22
CA LEU A 173 -1.10 -3.36 -0.25
C LEU A 173 -1.83 -3.32 1.10
N GLY A 174 -1.11 -3.52 2.21
CA GLY A 174 -1.71 -3.55 3.54
C GLY A 174 -2.47 -2.26 3.85
N HIS A 175 -1.84 -1.10 3.69
CA HIS A 175 -2.48 0.19 3.93
C HIS A 175 -3.62 0.48 2.94
N LEU A 176 -3.50 0.07 1.68
CA LEU A 176 -4.59 0.21 0.71
C LEU A 176 -5.83 -0.57 1.17
N VAL A 177 -5.64 -1.79 1.64
CA VAL A 177 -6.74 -2.63 2.16
C VAL A 177 -7.37 -2.00 3.40
N GLU A 178 -6.56 -1.51 4.36
CA GLU A 178 -7.07 -0.83 5.56
C GLU A 178 -7.92 0.38 5.19
N GLY A 179 -7.42 1.25 4.31
CA GLY A 179 -8.16 2.42 3.82
C GLY A 179 -9.43 2.04 3.07
N ALA A 180 -9.37 1.02 2.23
CA ALA A 180 -10.52 0.56 1.44
C ALA A 180 -11.62 -0.04 2.31
N VAL A 181 -11.25 -0.84 3.32
CA VAL A 181 -12.20 -1.42 4.29
C VAL A 181 -12.84 -0.31 5.13
N ALA A 182 -12.04 0.65 5.65
CA ALA A 182 -12.56 1.76 6.43
C ALA A 182 -13.54 2.62 5.63
N TYR A 183 -13.20 2.96 4.38
CA TYR A 183 -14.08 3.75 3.52
C TYR A 183 -15.38 3.01 3.18
N TYR A 184 -15.30 1.72 2.88
CA TYR A 184 -16.49 0.88 2.66
C TYR A 184 -17.38 0.80 3.90
N GLN A 185 -16.81 0.56 5.07
CA GLN A 185 -17.56 0.48 6.33
C GLN A 185 -18.21 1.82 6.71
N GLY A 186 -17.55 2.94 6.40
CA GLY A 186 -18.07 4.27 6.68
C GLY A 186 -19.16 4.74 5.71
N THR A 187 -19.03 4.41 4.42
CA THR A 187 -19.89 4.98 3.36
C THR A 187 -20.77 3.96 2.64
N GLY A 188 -20.42 2.68 2.67
CA GLY A 188 -21.04 1.63 1.86
C GLY A 188 -20.54 1.57 0.42
N LYS A 189 -19.62 2.46 -0.01
CA LYS A 189 -19.08 2.51 -1.38
C LYS A 189 -17.92 1.52 -1.56
N ASP A 190 -18.01 0.67 -2.55
CA ASP A 190 -17.13 -0.50 -2.70
C ASP A 190 -16.05 -0.36 -3.80
N LYS A 191 -15.93 0.81 -4.45
CA LYS A 191 -15.00 0.99 -5.58
C LYS A 191 -13.55 0.73 -5.17
N LEU A 192 -13.10 1.38 -4.08
CA LEU A 192 -11.73 1.18 -3.57
C LEU A 192 -11.55 -0.24 -3.01
N LEU A 193 -12.57 -0.80 -2.35
CA LEU A 193 -12.54 -2.17 -1.85
C LEU A 193 -12.32 -3.17 -3.00
N LYS A 194 -13.01 -3.01 -4.12
CA LYS A 194 -12.81 -3.84 -5.32
C LYS A 194 -11.40 -3.72 -5.88
N ALA A 195 -10.83 -2.53 -5.89
CA ALA A 195 -9.45 -2.32 -6.31
C ALA A 195 -8.45 -3.00 -5.36
N ALA A 196 -8.66 -2.89 -4.05
CA ALA A 196 -7.86 -3.58 -3.03
C ALA A 196 -7.97 -5.11 -3.16
N CYS A 197 -9.17 -5.64 -3.38
CA CYS A 197 -9.37 -7.08 -3.66
C CYS A 197 -8.56 -7.53 -4.88
N ARG A 198 -8.62 -6.81 -5.99
CA ARG A 198 -7.85 -7.16 -7.20
C ARG A 198 -6.35 -7.16 -6.95
N PHE A 199 -5.84 -6.24 -6.14
CA PHE A 199 -4.42 -6.25 -5.79
C PHE A 199 -4.07 -7.42 -4.85
N ALA A 200 -4.92 -7.72 -3.87
CA ALA A 200 -4.76 -8.89 -3.02
C ALA A 200 -4.82 -10.20 -3.82
N ASP A 201 -5.72 -10.31 -4.80
CA ASP A 201 -5.80 -11.45 -5.71
C ASP A 201 -4.52 -11.63 -6.53
N TYR A 202 -3.97 -10.54 -7.08
CA TYR A 202 -2.69 -10.57 -7.78
C TYR A 202 -1.55 -11.06 -6.88
N VAL A 203 -1.55 -10.65 -5.62
CA VAL A 203 -0.55 -11.10 -4.65
C VAL A 203 -0.76 -12.57 -4.27
N ASP A 204 -2.01 -13.03 -4.08
CA ASP A 204 -2.32 -14.43 -3.80
C ASP A 204 -1.86 -15.37 -4.92
N GLU A 205 -1.98 -14.94 -6.18
CA GLU A 205 -1.47 -15.68 -7.33
C GLU A 205 0.07 -15.77 -7.35
N ARG A 206 0.76 -14.74 -6.84
CA ARG A 206 2.22 -14.61 -6.89
C ARG A 206 2.93 -15.25 -5.71
N PHE A 207 2.33 -15.26 -4.54
CA PHE A 207 2.95 -15.73 -3.30
C PHE A 207 2.38 -17.06 -2.86
N GLY A 208 3.24 -17.94 -2.34
CA GLY A 208 2.82 -19.24 -1.85
C GLY A 208 3.88 -20.30 -1.99
N ARG A 209 3.44 -21.57 -1.83
CA ARG A 209 4.32 -22.73 -1.86
C ARG A 209 4.17 -23.58 -3.11
N LYS A 210 3.28 -23.20 -4.04
CA LYS A 210 3.07 -23.93 -5.29
C LYS A 210 4.23 -23.65 -6.26
N PRO A 211 4.52 -24.58 -7.20
CA PRO A 211 5.51 -24.32 -8.25
C PRO A 211 5.23 -23.02 -9.00
N GLY A 212 6.24 -22.17 -9.15
CA GLY A 212 6.13 -20.87 -9.82
C GLY A 212 5.71 -19.71 -8.92
N GLN A 213 5.29 -19.95 -7.67
CA GLN A 213 5.03 -18.89 -6.70
C GLN A 213 6.31 -18.48 -5.96
N LEU A 214 6.36 -17.22 -5.56
CA LEU A 214 7.42 -16.67 -4.72
C LEU A 214 7.19 -17.07 -3.26
N ARG A 215 8.18 -17.72 -2.66
CA ARG A 215 8.18 -18.05 -1.24
C ARG A 215 8.74 -16.88 -0.43
N GLY A 216 7.94 -15.86 -0.26
CA GLY A 216 8.33 -14.63 0.42
C GLY A 216 7.22 -14.13 1.34
N TYR A 217 7.53 -13.08 2.08
CA TYR A 217 6.63 -12.41 3.04
C TYR A 217 6.95 -10.91 3.08
N PRO A 218 6.04 -10.07 3.63
CA PRO A 218 6.28 -8.63 3.73
C PRO A 218 7.55 -8.30 4.54
N GLY A 219 8.31 -7.30 4.10
CA GLY A 219 9.43 -6.77 4.88
C GLY A 219 8.95 -6.03 6.12
N HIS A 220 7.86 -5.30 5.97
CA HIS A 220 7.15 -4.60 7.04
C HIS A 220 5.77 -5.21 7.21
N GLU A 221 5.42 -5.58 8.43
CA GLU A 221 4.14 -6.20 8.77
C GLU A 221 3.01 -5.16 8.72
N ILE A 222 2.00 -5.43 7.96
CA ILE A 222 0.68 -4.78 7.90
C ILE A 222 -0.26 -5.58 7.01
N ALA A 223 0.26 -6.18 5.94
CA ALA A 223 -0.54 -6.94 4.99
C ALA A 223 -1.26 -8.11 5.68
N GLU A 224 -0.64 -8.76 6.65
CA GLU A 224 -1.20 -9.89 7.39
C GLU A 224 -2.49 -9.49 8.12
N MET A 225 -2.47 -8.38 8.85
CA MET A 225 -3.65 -7.86 9.55
C MET A 225 -4.70 -7.36 8.57
N ALA A 226 -4.29 -6.62 7.56
CA ALA A 226 -5.18 -6.06 6.57
C ALA A 226 -5.94 -7.15 5.78
N LEU A 227 -5.26 -8.24 5.41
CA LEU A 227 -5.88 -9.38 4.74
C LEU A 227 -6.93 -10.08 5.62
N VAL A 228 -6.71 -10.17 6.93
CA VAL A 228 -7.73 -10.66 7.88
C VAL A 228 -8.96 -9.75 7.85
N ARG A 229 -8.77 -8.43 7.88
CA ARG A 229 -9.88 -7.48 7.76
C ARG A 229 -10.59 -7.57 6.42
N LEU A 230 -9.85 -7.80 5.34
CA LEU A 230 -10.42 -8.00 4.02
C LEU A 230 -11.30 -9.27 3.98
N TYR A 231 -10.82 -10.37 4.60
CA TYR A 231 -11.62 -11.58 4.81
C TYR A 231 -12.91 -11.30 5.59
N GLU A 232 -12.82 -10.57 6.71
CA GLU A 232 -13.99 -10.26 7.55
C GLU A 232 -15.08 -9.48 6.80
N VAL A 233 -14.69 -8.62 5.86
CA VAL A 233 -15.64 -7.79 5.09
C VAL A 233 -16.17 -8.52 3.86
N THR A 234 -15.34 -9.34 3.20
CA THR A 234 -15.70 -10.00 1.94
C THR A 234 -16.21 -11.43 2.12
N GLY A 235 -15.78 -12.13 3.16
CA GLY A 235 -16.01 -13.57 3.38
C GLY A 235 -15.12 -14.47 2.50
N GLU A 236 -14.18 -13.91 1.74
CA GLU A 236 -13.33 -14.66 0.81
C GLU A 236 -12.17 -15.34 1.54
N GLN A 237 -12.25 -16.65 1.73
CA GLN A 237 -11.29 -17.45 2.51
C GLN A 237 -9.85 -17.29 2.06
N ARG A 238 -9.59 -17.08 0.76
CA ARG A 238 -8.24 -16.91 0.20
C ARG A 238 -7.45 -15.78 0.86
N TYR A 239 -8.09 -14.72 1.33
CA TYR A 239 -7.40 -13.62 2.02
C TYR A 239 -6.91 -14.04 3.40
N LEU A 240 -7.70 -14.83 4.12
CA LEU A 240 -7.27 -15.40 5.39
C LEU A 240 -6.13 -16.41 5.20
N ASP A 241 -6.22 -17.25 4.15
CA ASP A 241 -5.20 -18.23 3.81
C ASP A 241 -3.88 -17.53 3.42
N LEU A 242 -3.94 -16.41 2.70
CA LEU A 242 -2.76 -15.60 2.35
C LEU A 242 -2.14 -14.93 3.58
N ALA A 243 -2.96 -14.43 4.51
CA ALA A 243 -2.48 -13.88 5.79
C ALA A 243 -1.77 -14.97 6.61
N GLU A 244 -2.36 -16.16 6.75
CA GLU A 244 -1.75 -17.31 7.42
C GLU A 244 -0.44 -17.71 6.73
N TYR A 245 -0.41 -17.71 5.40
CA TYR A 245 0.79 -18.01 4.64
C TYR A 245 1.92 -17.04 5.00
N PHE A 246 1.69 -15.73 4.99
CA PHE A 246 2.72 -14.74 5.31
C PHE A 246 3.25 -14.89 6.74
N VAL A 247 2.37 -15.08 7.72
CA VAL A 247 2.75 -15.32 9.12
C VAL A 247 3.57 -16.60 9.26
N THR A 248 3.17 -17.68 8.59
CA THR A 248 3.82 -18.99 8.73
C THR A 248 5.07 -19.14 7.85
N GLU A 249 5.23 -18.35 6.82
CA GLU A 249 6.43 -18.34 5.98
C GLU A 249 7.55 -17.46 6.57
N ARG A 250 7.18 -16.46 7.38
CA ARG A 250 8.16 -15.58 8.05
C ARG A 250 9.18 -16.37 8.86
N GLY A 251 10.46 -16.09 8.61
CA GLY A 251 11.58 -16.75 9.29
C GLY A 251 11.91 -18.17 8.81
N ARG A 252 11.26 -18.68 7.76
CA ARG A 252 11.64 -19.95 7.14
C ARG A 252 12.91 -19.81 6.29
N GLN A 253 13.75 -20.84 6.35
CA GLN A 253 14.95 -20.92 5.54
C GLN A 253 14.67 -21.60 4.18
N PRO A 254 15.42 -21.24 3.12
CA PRO A 254 16.38 -20.13 3.09
C PRO A 254 15.67 -18.78 3.16
N TYR A 255 16.32 -17.79 3.79
CA TYR A 255 15.72 -16.49 4.02
C TYR A 255 15.57 -15.69 2.72
N ILE A 256 14.36 -15.30 2.39
CA ILE A 256 14.03 -14.64 1.11
C ILE A 256 14.77 -13.31 0.94
N PHE A 257 14.94 -12.54 2.01
CA PHE A 257 15.59 -11.23 1.90
C PHE A 257 17.08 -11.33 1.55
N ASP A 258 17.76 -12.38 2.00
CA ASP A 258 19.14 -12.64 1.57
C ASP A 258 19.21 -13.09 0.13
N ILE A 259 18.33 -14.01 -0.26
CA ILE A 259 18.25 -14.46 -1.65
C ILE A 259 18.07 -13.26 -2.56
N GLN A 260 17.11 -12.39 -2.25
CA GLN A 260 16.84 -11.20 -3.06
C GLN A 260 18.00 -10.21 -3.06
N ALA A 261 18.66 -10.00 -1.91
CA ALA A 261 19.83 -9.14 -1.83
C ALA A 261 20.98 -9.68 -2.70
N ASP A 262 21.27 -10.98 -2.63
CA ASP A 262 22.30 -11.63 -3.45
C ASP A 262 21.95 -11.57 -4.96
N GLU A 263 20.70 -11.81 -5.33
CA GLU A 263 20.24 -11.76 -6.71
C GLU A 263 20.31 -10.33 -7.27
N ASN A 264 19.88 -9.34 -6.50
CA ASN A 264 19.95 -7.94 -6.88
C ASN A 264 21.39 -7.48 -7.07
N ALA A 265 22.28 -7.80 -6.10
CA ALA A 265 23.69 -7.45 -6.16
C ALA A 265 24.40 -8.05 -7.38
N LYS A 266 24.09 -9.31 -7.71
CA LYS A 266 24.62 -9.97 -8.92
C LYS A 266 24.09 -9.33 -10.20
N ARG A 267 22.81 -9.00 -10.23
CA ARG A 267 22.14 -8.40 -11.40
C ARG A 267 22.64 -7.00 -11.67
N ASP A 268 22.81 -6.21 -10.61
CA ASP A 268 23.18 -4.80 -10.69
C ASP A 268 24.70 -4.60 -10.62
N ALA A 269 25.48 -5.70 -10.54
CA ALA A 269 26.94 -5.72 -10.46
C ALA A 269 27.48 -4.81 -9.32
N ASP A 270 26.83 -4.87 -8.14
CA ASP A 270 27.23 -4.07 -6.99
C ASP A 270 28.54 -4.60 -6.38
N ALA A 271 29.65 -3.93 -6.69
CA ALA A 271 30.98 -4.26 -6.19
C ALA A 271 31.14 -4.04 -4.66
N ASN A 272 30.25 -3.29 -4.04
CA ASN A 272 30.28 -3.02 -2.61
C ASN A 272 29.41 -4.00 -1.79
N TYR A 273 28.60 -4.80 -2.45
CA TYR A 273 27.75 -5.75 -1.77
C TYR A 273 28.59 -6.82 -1.07
N LYS A 274 28.27 -7.07 0.21
CA LYS A 274 28.83 -8.19 0.98
C LYS A 274 27.65 -8.98 1.54
N PRO A 275 27.63 -10.32 1.35
CA PRO A 275 26.64 -11.17 1.99
C PRO A 275 26.61 -10.94 3.50
N ASN A 276 25.44 -10.82 4.07
CA ASN A 276 25.31 -10.67 5.50
C ASN A 276 25.56 -12.02 6.19
N THR A 277 26.66 -12.13 6.91
CA THR A 277 27.08 -13.37 7.62
C THR A 277 26.75 -13.35 9.11
N ASP A 278 26.15 -12.28 9.66
CA ASP A 278 25.77 -12.22 11.06
C ASP A 278 24.71 -13.30 11.36
N PRO A 279 24.96 -14.24 12.27
CA PRO A 279 23.99 -15.27 12.63
C PRO A 279 22.73 -14.72 13.30
N ASN A 280 22.78 -13.49 13.83
CA ASN A 280 21.66 -12.81 14.47
C ASN A 280 20.88 -11.89 13.50
N ARG A 281 21.32 -11.74 12.24
CA ARG A 281 20.74 -10.82 11.25
C ARG A 281 19.24 -11.01 11.01
N TYR A 282 18.73 -12.21 11.32
CA TYR A 282 17.33 -12.58 11.18
C TYR A 282 16.53 -12.54 12.49
N ALA A 283 17.10 -12.02 13.57
CA ALA A 283 16.36 -11.91 14.82
C ALA A 283 15.02 -11.18 14.64
N TYR A 284 15.03 -10.17 13.79
CA TYR A 284 13.85 -9.41 13.38
C TYR A 284 12.82 -10.23 12.57
N HIS A 285 13.28 -11.24 11.81
CA HIS A 285 12.44 -12.06 10.94
C HIS A 285 12.15 -13.46 11.49
N GLN A 286 12.57 -13.76 12.72
CA GLN A 286 12.30 -15.06 13.34
C GLN A 286 10.85 -15.14 13.81
N ALA A 287 10.19 -16.25 13.51
CA ALA A 287 8.78 -16.49 13.81
C ALA A 287 8.38 -16.31 15.29
N ASN A 288 9.33 -16.34 16.22
CA ASN A 288 9.11 -16.25 17.66
C ASN A 288 9.62 -14.94 18.30
N LYS A 289 9.99 -13.96 17.50
CA LYS A 289 10.44 -12.66 18.01
C LYS A 289 9.50 -11.56 17.52
N PRO A 290 9.06 -10.67 18.43
CA PRO A 290 8.26 -9.54 18.00
C PRO A 290 9.05 -8.68 17.01
N ALA A 291 8.36 -8.15 15.99
CA ALA A 291 8.89 -7.07 15.19
C ALA A 291 9.06 -5.85 16.12
N THR A 292 10.23 -5.28 16.17
CA THR A 292 10.53 -4.08 16.97
C THR A 292 10.41 -2.85 16.11
#